data_ca3d503bccca18530e9679a55e4a2901
#
_entry.id   ca3d503bccca18530e9679a55e4a2901
#
_cell.length_a   1.000
_cell.length_b   1.000
_cell.length_c   1.000
_cell.angle_alpha   90.00
_cell.angle_beta   90.00
_cell.angle_gamma   90.00
#
_symmetry.space_group_name_H-M   'P 1'
#
loop_
_entity.id
_entity.type
_entity.pdbx_description
1 polymer ?
#
loop_
_entity_poly.entity_id
_entity_poly.type
_entity_poly.pdbx_seq_one_letter_code
_entity_poly.pdbx_strand_id
1 'polypeptide(L)'
;MYDVIVIGAGAAGLMAAATAARNGKKVLLMEKMENAGRKIRISGKGRCNVTNARPPEEFKESIRTNADFFEVAFAEFNNKATIRLFERLGVKLDIERGQRVFPHSGKAWDIANALVDYCLDNEVEIAYNTRVNRILTLDDKIYGVTYINKRGFERKEEAENVIIATGGVSYPGTGSTGDGYIFADQVGHTIEEVRPSLTPLRTSHPQRKYLDGLLLKNIQAQLIVEDEVVREEFDEISFSDRGIEGAVALRVSRDAVDALIDEKRVKLVIDMKPALTEEVLQERIHREIEEMQPDEFFSELLRKLVPKHLVMPIAHEMDVHSKNYIRKVTDAEINRLVKILKGFVFPITDYAPFEYAVVTAGGVRCDEVNKYTMESLKVKGLYFAGEVLDLDANTGGYNLQIAFSTGRLAGQLKK
;
A
#
# COMPACT_ATOMS: atom_id res chain seq x y z
N MET A 1 30.93 -20.60 6.56
CA MET A 1 29.67 -21.09 5.98
C MET A 1 28.53 -20.71 6.93
N TYR A 2 27.46 -20.15 6.42
CA TYR A 2 26.25 -19.82 7.17
C TYR A 2 25.20 -20.93 6.98
N ASP A 3 24.30 -21.10 7.95
CA ASP A 3 23.13 -21.98 7.74
C ASP A 3 22.10 -21.29 6.84
N VAL A 4 22.01 -19.94 6.96
CA VAL A 4 21.02 -19.11 6.23
C VAL A 4 21.63 -17.79 5.77
N ILE A 5 21.41 -17.44 4.52
CA ILE A 5 21.57 -16.08 4.02
C ILE A 5 20.18 -15.50 3.76
N VAL A 6 19.90 -14.33 4.33
CA VAL A 6 18.68 -13.55 4.06
C VAL A 6 19.03 -12.36 3.19
N ILE A 7 18.31 -12.17 2.08
CA ILE A 7 18.53 -11.08 1.12
C ILE A 7 17.47 -10.01 1.30
N GLY A 8 17.90 -8.83 1.79
CA GLY A 8 17.05 -7.67 2.06
C GLY A 8 16.68 -7.53 3.53
N ALA A 9 17.07 -6.43 4.15
CA ALA A 9 16.78 -6.08 5.54
C ALA A 9 15.53 -5.20 5.68
N GLY A 10 14.45 -5.55 4.96
CA GLY A 10 13.11 -5.00 5.13
C GLY A 10 12.34 -5.70 6.26
N ALA A 11 11.03 -5.45 6.35
CA ALA A 11 10.16 -6.04 7.39
C ALA A 11 10.19 -7.57 7.40
N ALA A 12 10.09 -8.18 6.22
CA ALA A 12 10.11 -9.64 6.08
C ALA A 12 11.48 -10.22 6.39
N GLY A 13 12.56 -9.62 5.86
CA GLY A 13 13.91 -10.13 6.03
C GLY A 13 14.41 -10.02 7.48
N LEU A 14 14.15 -8.91 8.16
CA LEU A 14 14.48 -8.77 9.58
C LEU A 14 13.74 -9.80 10.44
N MET A 15 12.44 -10.01 10.17
CA MET A 15 11.66 -11.03 10.87
C MET A 15 12.18 -12.45 10.59
N ALA A 16 12.52 -12.76 9.33
CA ALA A 16 13.05 -14.06 8.95
C ALA A 16 14.41 -14.34 9.58
N ALA A 17 15.33 -13.37 9.52
CA ALA A 17 16.66 -13.49 10.07
C ALA A 17 16.64 -13.70 11.60
N ALA A 18 15.91 -12.87 12.35
CA ALA A 18 15.77 -13.02 13.80
C ALA A 18 15.11 -14.36 14.15
N THR A 19 14.14 -14.82 13.35
CA THR A 19 13.50 -16.11 13.59
C THR A 19 14.45 -17.29 13.39
N ALA A 20 15.22 -17.29 12.31
CA ALA A 20 16.20 -18.36 12.04
C ALA A 20 17.29 -18.39 13.11
N ALA A 21 17.81 -17.23 13.50
CA ALA A 21 18.83 -17.13 14.54
C ALA A 21 18.32 -17.64 15.91
N ARG A 22 17.10 -17.31 16.31
CA ARG A 22 16.46 -17.85 17.53
C ARG A 22 16.28 -19.37 17.50
N ASN A 23 16.22 -19.96 16.31
CA ASN A 23 16.19 -21.42 16.13
C ASN A 23 17.61 -22.03 16.05
N GLY A 24 18.65 -21.30 16.50
CA GLY A 24 20.03 -21.76 16.59
C GLY A 24 20.78 -21.78 15.25
N LYS A 25 20.29 -21.05 14.24
CA LYS A 25 20.94 -20.96 12.93
C LYS A 25 21.94 -19.82 12.89
N LYS A 26 23.10 -20.05 12.24
CA LYS A 26 24.06 -18.99 11.91
C LYS A 26 23.56 -18.21 10.70
N VAL A 27 23.18 -16.94 10.89
CA VAL A 27 22.47 -16.13 9.89
C VAL A 27 23.32 -14.95 9.41
N LEU A 28 23.39 -14.77 8.09
CA LEU A 28 23.90 -13.55 7.44
C LEU A 28 22.75 -12.83 6.76
N LEU A 29 22.44 -11.61 7.18
CA LEU A 29 21.44 -10.74 6.56
C LEU A 29 22.16 -9.70 5.68
N MET A 30 21.94 -9.77 4.38
CA MET A 30 22.56 -8.88 3.38
C MET A 30 21.60 -7.77 2.96
N GLU A 31 22.04 -6.51 3.12
CA GLU A 31 21.29 -5.31 2.73
C GLU A 31 22.13 -4.46 1.77
N LYS A 32 21.57 -4.13 0.62
CA LYS A 32 22.27 -3.30 -0.38
C LYS A 32 22.36 -1.82 -0.01
N MET A 33 21.46 -1.35 0.87
CA MET A 33 21.43 0.01 1.35
C MET A 33 22.27 0.17 2.62
N GLU A 34 22.51 1.40 3.01
CA GLU A 34 23.29 1.76 4.22
C GLU A 34 22.55 1.51 5.53
N ASN A 35 21.22 1.30 5.49
CA ASN A 35 20.40 1.09 6.68
C ASN A 35 19.28 0.07 6.40
N ALA A 36 18.97 -0.74 7.41
CA ALA A 36 17.84 -1.64 7.41
C ALA A 36 16.51 -0.91 7.64
N GLY A 37 15.38 -1.53 7.22
CA GLY A 37 14.04 -1.06 7.51
C GLY A 37 13.65 0.25 6.85
N ARG A 38 14.29 0.66 5.76
CA ARG A 38 14.06 1.97 5.10
C ARG A 38 12.58 2.19 4.74
N LYS A 39 11.91 1.21 4.12
CA LYS A 39 10.49 1.33 3.76
C LYS A 39 9.60 1.37 5.03
N ILE A 40 9.95 0.65 6.10
CA ILE A 40 9.23 0.74 7.38
C ILE A 40 9.22 2.18 7.88
N ARG A 41 10.39 2.86 7.86
CA ARG A 41 10.59 4.21 8.41
C ARG A 41 9.76 5.29 7.73
N ILE A 42 9.36 5.11 6.47
CA ILE A 42 8.50 6.04 5.72
C ILE A 42 7.03 5.62 5.72
N SER A 43 6.70 4.40 6.13
CA SER A 43 5.34 3.88 6.11
C SER A 43 4.41 4.66 7.06
N GLY A 44 3.12 4.69 6.73
CA GLY A 44 2.12 5.40 7.52
C GLY A 44 2.43 6.89 7.73
N LYS A 45 3.01 7.57 6.74
CA LYS A 45 3.48 8.97 6.82
C LYS A 45 4.50 9.18 7.94
N GLY A 46 5.44 8.25 8.11
CA GLY A 46 6.48 8.26 9.14
C GLY A 46 6.05 7.75 10.52
N ARG A 47 4.79 7.27 10.65
CA ARG A 47 4.25 6.72 11.91
C ARG A 47 4.32 5.20 11.99
N CYS A 48 4.40 4.49 10.88
CA CYS A 48 4.33 3.04 10.71
C CYS A 48 3.00 2.43 11.22
N ASN A 49 2.09 2.13 10.31
CA ASN A 49 0.92 1.30 10.63
C ASN A 49 1.37 -0.17 10.67
N VAL A 50 1.70 -0.68 11.85
CA VAL A 50 2.39 -1.96 12.07
C VAL A 50 1.55 -3.14 11.63
N THR A 51 0.26 -3.12 11.98
CA THR A 51 -0.72 -4.16 11.65
C THR A 51 -2.14 -3.62 11.82
N ASN A 52 -3.14 -4.46 11.67
CA ASN A 52 -4.53 -4.16 11.96
C ASN A 52 -5.06 -5.11 13.04
N ALA A 53 -5.78 -4.59 14.03
CA ALA A 53 -6.29 -5.38 15.16
C ALA A 53 -7.64 -6.08 14.88
N ARG A 54 -8.13 -6.06 13.63
CA ARG A 54 -9.36 -6.75 13.22
C ARG A 54 -9.28 -8.25 13.46
N PRO A 55 -10.45 -8.90 13.66
CA PRO A 55 -10.53 -10.37 13.73
C PRO A 55 -9.97 -11.03 12.47
N PRO A 56 -9.53 -12.30 12.52
CA PRO A 56 -8.93 -13.00 11.38
C PRO A 56 -9.80 -13.02 10.12
N GLU A 57 -11.11 -13.16 10.27
CA GLU A 57 -12.07 -13.22 9.17
C GLU A 57 -12.09 -11.89 8.40
N GLU A 58 -12.24 -10.76 9.10
CA GLU A 58 -12.21 -9.42 8.52
C GLU A 58 -10.80 -9.05 8.01
N PHE A 59 -9.75 -9.63 8.61
CA PHE A 59 -8.38 -9.44 8.14
C PHE A 59 -8.19 -10.08 6.77
N LYS A 60 -8.70 -11.31 6.57
CA LYS A 60 -8.63 -12.05 5.30
C LYS A 60 -9.30 -11.28 4.16
N GLU A 61 -10.44 -10.64 4.40
CA GLU A 61 -11.16 -9.81 3.41
C GLU A 61 -10.33 -8.62 2.88
N SER A 62 -9.30 -8.24 3.63
CA SER A 62 -8.41 -7.15 3.24
C SER A 62 -7.24 -7.60 2.35
N ILE A 63 -7.01 -8.91 2.22
CA ILE A 63 -5.99 -9.48 1.33
C ILE A 63 -6.58 -9.52 -0.07
N ARG A 64 -5.88 -8.95 -1.03
CA ARG A 64 -6.36 -8.77 -2.41
C ARG A 64 -6.02 -9.94 -3.32
N THR A 65 -4.84 -10.51 -3.12
CA THR A 65 -4.30 -11.59 -3.96
C THR A 65 -3.85 -12.75 -3.08
N ASN A 66 -4.15 -13.98 -3.48
CA ASN A 66 -3.72 -15.23 -2.83
C ASN A 66 -4.00 -15.32 -1.31
N ALA A 67 -5.20 -14.87 -0.86
CA ALA A 67 -5.58 -14.84 0.56
C ALA A 67 -5.47 -16.22 1.24
N ASP A 68 -5.83 -17.31 0.56
CA ASP A 68 -5.75 -18.68 1.09
C ASP A 68 -4.30 -19.18 1.27
N PHE A 69 -3.38 -18.69 0.46
CA PHE A 69 -1.95 -18.93 0.65
C PHE A 69 -1.45 -18.22 1.90
N PHE A 70 -1.81 -16.96 2.07
CA PHE A 70 -1.40 -16.14 3.23
C PHE A 70 -2.00 -16.63 4.55
N GLU A 71 -3.19 -17.21 4.55
CA GLU A 71 -3.89 -17.67 5.76
C GLU A 71 -3.03 -18.59 6.63
N VAL A 72 -2.21 -19.45 6.02
CA VAL A 72 -1.30 -20.35 6.72
C VAL A 72 -0.22 -19.58 7.50
N ALA A 73 0.43 -18.62 6.85
CA ALA A 73 1.44 -17.78 7.50
C ALA A 73 0.82 -16.88 8.58
N PHE A 74 -0.41 -16.40 8.36
CA PHE A 74 -1.14 -15.60 9.33
C PHE A 74 -1.57 -16.42 10.55
N ALA A 75 -2.01 -17.67 10.37
CA ALA A 75 -2.34 -18.56 11.49
C ALA A 75 -1.11 -18.84 12.38
N GLU A 76 0.06 -18.98 11.77
CA GLU A 76 1.32 -19.17 12.50
C GLU A 76 1.80 -17.92 13.24
N PHE A 77 1.65 -16.74 12.62
CA PHE A 77 2.05 -15.46 13.20
C PHE A 77 1.07 -14.34 12.82
N ASN A 78 -0.02 -14.22 13.56
CA ASN A 78 -1.08 -13.25 13.30
C ASN A 78 -0.83 -11.85 13.89
N ASN A 79 -1.77 -10.95 13.68
CA ASN A 79 -1.74 -9.57 14.17
C ASN A 79 -1.59 -9.48 15.70
N LYS A 80 -2.25 -10.34 16.48
CA LYS A 80 -2.09 -10.39 17.93
C LYS A 80 -0.67 -10.82 18.33
N ALA A 81 -0.07 -11.76 17.58
CA ALA A 81 1.31 -12.17 17.79
C ALA A 81 2.29 -11.06 17.44
N THR A 82 2.03 -10.30 16.38
CA THR A 82 2.80 -9.12 15.99
C THR A 82 2.76 -8.05 17.09
N ILE A 83 1.58 -7.70 17.61
CA ILE A 83 1.44 -6.74 18.72
C ILE A 83 2.26 -7.20 19.93
N ARG A 84 2.07 -8.44 20.38
CA ARG A 84 2.82 -9.00 21.52
C ARG A 84 4.32 -9.04 21.28
N LEU A 85 4.77 -9.24 20.04
CA LEU A 85 6.21 -9.20 19.74
C LEU A 85 6.79 -7.80 19.97
N PHE A 86 6.20 -6.77 19.35
CA PHE A 86 6.71 -5.40 19.51
C PHE A 86 6.63 -4.89 20.95
N GLU A 87 5.58 -5.24 21.69
CA GLU A 87 5.49 -4.93 23.12
C GLU A 87 6.63 -5.58 23.91
N ARG A 88 6.97 -6.86 23.64
CA ARG A 88 8.12 -7.53 24.25
C ARG A 88 9.46 -6.91 23.85
N LEU A 89 9.55 -6.34 22.66
CA LEU A 89 10.72 -5.59 22.19
C LEU A 89 10.76 -4.16 22.75
N GLY A 90 9.86 -3.80 23.68
CA GLY A 90 9.84 -2.51 24.36
C GLY A 90 9.09 -1.41 23.59
N VAL A 91 8.41 -1.72 22.48
CA VAL A 91 7.63 -0.74 21.73
C VAL A 91 6.17 -0.79 22.17
N LYS A 92 5.71 0.24 22.88
CA LYS A 92 4.31 0.41 23.24
C LYS A 92 3.50 0.74 21.98
N LEU A 93 2.33 0.08 21.81
CA LEU A 93 1.45 0.23 20.65
C LEU A 93 0.06 0.77 21.05
N ASP A 94 -0.54 1.57 20.17
CA ASP A 94 -1.90 2.07 20.29
C ASP A 94 -2.76 1.56 19.13
N ILE A 95 -4.04 1.27 19.44
CA ILE A 95 -5.04 0.92 18.43
C ILE A 95 -5.88 2.17 18.16
N GLU A 96 -5.85 2.65 16.93
CA GLU A 96 -6.59 3.84 16.47
C GLU A 96 -7.86 3.45 15.66
N ARG A 97 -8.58 4.48 15.21
CA ARG A 97 -9.78 4.33 14.36
C ARG A 97 -9.49 3.38 13.18
N GLY A 98 -10.43 2.48 12.88
CA GLY A 98 -10.28 1.45 11.85
C GLY A 98 -9.39 0.28 12.27
N GLN A 99 -9.17 0.11 13.58
CA GLN A 99 -8.35 -0.95 14.17
C GLN A 99 -6.88 -0.92 13.72
N ARG A 100 -6.39 0.23 13.29
CA ARG A 100 -5.00 0.42 12.85
C ARG A 100 -4.08 0.51 14.06
N VAL A 101 -2.95 -0.19 14.00
CA VAL A 101 -1.99 -0.29 15.10
C VAL A 101 -0.76 0.54 14.81
N PHE A 102 -0.44 1.49 15.69
CA PHE A 102 0.70 2.39 15.57
C PHE A 102 1.59 2.36 16.82
N PRO A 103 2.89 2.65 16.73
CA PRO A 103 3.69 2.91 17.92
C PRO A 103 3.17 4.14 18.66
N HIS A 104 3.08 4.05 19.98
CA HIS A 104 2.61 5.12 20.86
C HIS A 104 3.38 6.45 20.65
N SER A 105 4.66 6.35 20.36
CA SER A 105 5.52 7.50 20.05
C SER A 105 5.13 8.21 18.74
N GLY A 106 4.35 7.57 17.88
CA GLY A 106 4.08 8.03 16.52
C GLY A 106 5.30 8.01 15.60
N LYS A 107 6.37 7.28 15.93
CA LYS A 107 7.62 7.24 15.15
C LYS A 107 7.87 5.86 14.55
N ALA A 108 7.87 5.77 13.22
CA ALA A 108 8.17 4.54 12.49
C ALA A 108 9.57 3.98 12.78
N TRP A 109 10.48 4.83 13.21
CA TRP A 109 11.85 4.45 13.60
C TRP A 109 11.87 3.44 14.75
N ASP A 110 10.96 3.54 15.71
CA ASP A 110 10.93 2.64 16.86
C ASP A 110 10.64 1.20 16.43
N ILE A 111 9.75 1.03 15.43
CA ILE A 111 9.47 -0.28 14.85
C ILE A 111 10.67 -0.85 14.08
N ALA A 112 11.32 -0.02 13.26
CA ALA A 112 12.46 -0.44 12.47
C ALA A 112 13.66 -0.80 13.37
N ASN A 113 13.94 0.03 14.37
CA ASN A 113 15.05 -0.20 15.32
C ASN A 113 14.79 -1.44 16.16
N ALA A 114 13.58 -1.62 16.70
CA ALA A 114 13.23 -2.80 17.49
C ALA A 114 13.48 -4.11 16.71
N LEU A 115 13.21 -4.13 15.38
CA LEU A 115 13.50 -5.31 14.55
C LEU A 115 15.00 -5.50 14.31
N VAL A 116 15.76 -4.41 14.14
CA VAL A 116 17.22 -4.47 13.99
C VAL A 116 17.85 -4.98 15.28
N ASP A 117 17.48 -4.40 16.43
CA ASP A 117 17.96 -4.81 17.74
C ASP A 117 17.60 -6.28 18.00
N TYR A 118 16.38 -6.71 17.63
CA TYR A 118 15.96 -8.10 17.72
C TYR A 118 16.84 -9.07 16.90
N CYS A 119 17.33 -8.63 15.73
CA CYS A 119 18.33 -9.39 14.97
C CYS A 119 19.66 -9.45 15.70
N LEU A 120 20.18 -8.30 16.17
CA LEU A 120 21.47 -8.19 16.85
C LEU A 120 21.50 -8.97 18.17
N ASP A 121 20.46 -8.90 18.98
CA ASP A 121 20.30 -9.63 20.24
C ASP A 121 20.28 -11.16 20.04
N ASN A 122 19.99 -11.62 18.82
CA ASN A 122 20.03 -13.03 18.43
C ASN A 122 21.23 -13.36 17.53
N GLU A 123 22.28 -12.54 17.58
CA GLU A 123 23.57 -12.78 16.91
C GLU A 123 23.47 -12.87 15.35
N VAL A 124 22.49 -12.20 14.75
CA VAL A 124 22.42 -12.07 13.29
C VAL A 124 23.54 -11.15 12.82
N GLU A 125 24.39 -11.62 11.89
CA GLU A 125 25.34 -10.77 11.20
C GLU A 125 24.62 -9.96 10.10
N ILE A 126 24.68 -8.62 10.17
CA ILE A 126 24.04 -7.73 9.17
C ILE A 126 25.13 -7.07 8.31
N ALA A 127 25.14 -7.39 7.02
CA ALA A 127 26.06 -6.82 6.04
C ALA A 127 25.36 -5.72 5.22
N TYR A 128 25.60 -4.46 5.61
CA TYR A 128 25.12 -3.29 4.87
C TYR A 128 25.98 -2.98 3.63
N ASN A 129 25.41 -2.21 2.67
CA ASN A 129 26.06 -1.87 1.41
C ASN A 129 26.59 -3.11 0.67
N THR A 130 25.81 -4.21 0.76
CA THR A 130 26.16 -5.53 0.25
C THR A 130 25.04 -5.97 -0.69
N ARG A 131 25.30 -5.90 -1.99
CA ARG A 131 24.31 -6.20 -3.03
C ARG A 131 24.52 -7.61 -3.56
N VAL A 132 23.58 -8.50 -3.29
CA VAL A 132 23.51 -9.81 -3.95
C VAL A 132 23.25 -9.59 -5.44
N ASN A 133 23.96 -10.32 -6.29
CA ASN A 133 23.82 -10.24 -7.74
C ASN A 133 23.42 -11.59 -8.38
N ARG A 134 23.61 -12.70 -7.67
CA ARG A 134 23.24 -14.02 -8.20
C ARG A 134 22.95 -15.03 -7.09
N ILE A 135 21.95 -15.89 -7.32
CA ILE A 135 21.70 -17.10 -6.53
C ILE A 135 22.51 -18.27 -7.13
N LEU A 136 23.13 -19.07 -6.27
CA LEU A 136 23.93 -20.21 -6.69
C LEU A 136 23.19 -21.50 -6.37
N THR A 137 22.91 -22.28 -7.41
CA THR A 137 22.22 -23.56 -7.32
C THR A 137 23.06 -24.67 -7.97
N LEU A 138 22.93 -25.88 -7.45
CA LEU A 138 23.48 -27.11 -8.00
C LEU A 138 22.44 -28.22 -7.81
N ASP A 139 22.07 -28.94 -8.88
CA ASP A 139 21.07 -30.00 -8.84
C ASP A 139 19.76 -29.59 -8.11
N ASP A 140 19.20 -28.46 -8.52
CA ASP A 140 17.98 -27.84 -7.95
C ASP A 140 18.04 -27.63 -6.43
N LYS A 141 19.25 -27.42 -5.91
CA LYS A 141 19.48 -27.08 -4.49
C LYS A 141 20.33 -25.81 -4.35
N ILE A 142 20.00 -24.99 -3.38
CA ILE A 142 20.82 -23.84 -2.99
C ILE A 142 22.16 -24.29 -2.44
N TYR A 143 23.22 -23.53 -2.78
CA TYR A 143 24.50 -23.64 -2.09
C TYR A 143 25.14 -22.28 -1.74
N GLY A 144 24.51 -21.16 -2.08
CA GLY A 144 24.96 -19.83 -1.69
C GLY A 144 24.54 -18.71 -2.64
N VAL A 145 25.27 -17.60 -2.55
CA VAL A 145 25.05 -16.40 -3.37
C VAL A 145 26.38 -15.81 -3.83
N THR A 146 26.36 -15.01 -4.93
CA THR A 146 27.41 -14.03 -5.19
C THR A 146 26.89 -12.64 -4.87
N TYR A 147 27.77 -11.75 -4.41
CA TYR A 147 27.42 -10.40 -4.02
C TYR A 147 28.57 -9.42 -4.27
N ILE A 148 28.23 -8.13 -4.40
CA ILE A 148 29.18 -7.04 -4.44
C ILE A 148 29.20 -6.42 -3.05
N ASN A 149 30.39 -6.41 -2.42
CA ASN A 149 30.58 -5.84 -1.09
C ASN A 149 30.71 -4.31 -1.13
N LYS A 150 30.74 -3.66 0.02
CA LYS A 150 30.89 -2.20 0.19
C LYS A 150 32.11 -1.58 -0.50
N ARG A 151 33.12 -2.39 -0.88
CA ARG A 151 34.33 -1.95 -1.59
C ARG A 151 34.20 -2.15 -3.12
N GLY A 152 33.05 -2.62 -3.62
CA GLY A 152 32.82 -2.89 -5.04
C GLY A 152 33.40 -4.23 -5.56
N PHE A 153 33.90 -5.09 -4.68
CA PHE A 153 34.42 -6.39 -5.09
C PHE A 153 33.34 -7.46 -5.07
N GLU A 154 33.31 -8.26 -6.13
CA GLU A 154 32.50 -9.47 -6.15
C GLU A 154 33.06 -10.53 -5.20
N ARG A 155 32.17 -11.19 -4.48
CA ARG A 155 32.44 -12.24 -3.50
C ARG A 155 31.40 -13.33 -3.61
N LYS A 156 31.74 -14.52 -3.16
CA LYS A 156 30.85 -15.66 -2.99
C LYS A 156 30.69 -15.94 -1.49
N GLU A 157 29.48 -16.29 -1.07
CA GLU A 157 29.20 -16.79 0.26
C GLU A 157 28.35 -18.06 0.16
N GLU A 158 28.72 -19.08 0.92
CA GLU A 158 28.04 -20.36 0.93
C GLU A 158 27.06 -20.47 2.07
N ALA A 159 25.87 -21.03 1.76
CA ALA A 159 24.84 -21.30 2.76
C ALA A 159 23.97 -22.50 2.33
N GLU A 160 23.41 -23.19 3.33
CA GLU A 160 22.47 -24.28 3.08
C GLU A 160 21.08 -23.76 2.63
N ASN A 161 20.70 -22.58 3.07
CA ASN A 161 19.41 -21.96 2.80
C ASN A 161 19.58 -20.48 2.42
N VAL A 162 18.71 -20.01 1.52
CA VAL A 162 18.61 -18.60 1.13
C VAL A 162 17.16 -18.15 1.23
N ILE A 163 16.92 -17.01 1.88
CA ILE A 163 15.59 -16.39 1.97
C ILE A 163 15.61 -15.11 1.16
N ILE A 164 14.78 -15.01 0.11
CA ILE A 164 14.60 -13.81 -0.69
C ILE A 164 13.49 -12.97 -0.03
N ALA A 165 13.87 -11.81 0.53
CA ALA A 165 12.98 -10.87 1.22
C ALA A 165 13.21 -9.42 0.77
N THR A 166 13.45 -9.24 -0.53
CA THR A 166 13.89 -8.00 -1.17
C THR A 166 12.78 -6.95 -1.33
N GLY A 167 11.53 -7.31 -1.04
CA GLY A 167 10.36 -6.50 -1.37
C GLY A 167 10.03 -6.50 -2.86
N GLY A 168 9.12 -5.62 -3.28
CA GLY A 168 8.73 -5.42 -4.68
C GLY A 168 9.52 -4.34 -5.38
N VAL A 169 8.81 -3.49 -6.15
CA VAL A 169 9.38 -2.34 -6.90
C VAL A 169 8.81 -0.99 -6.45
N SER A 170 7.90 -0.95 -5.47
CA SER A 170 7.33 0.28 -4.92
C SER A 170 8.35 1.03 -4.04
N TYR A 171 8.37 2.37 -4.13
CA TYR A 171 9.37 3.23 -3.48
C TYR A 171 10.82 2.77 -3.74
N PRO A 172 11.28 2.73 -5.00
CA PRO A 172 12.60 2.16 -5.36
C PRO A 172 13.77 2.85 -4.64
N GLY A 173 13.64 4.12 -4.24
CA GLY A 173 14.60 4.84 -3.41
C GLY A 173 14.84 4.21 -2.02
N THR A 174 13.99 3.31 -1.56
CA THR A 174 14.19 2.56 -0.31
C THR A 174 15.00 1.27 -0.48
N GLY A 175 15.32 0.90 -1.71
CA GLY A 175 16.01 -0.34 -2.05
C GLY A 175 15.13 -1.43 -2.69
N SER A 176 13.81 -1.19 -2.82
CA SER A 176 12.88 -2.12 -3.49
C SER A 176 12.91 -1.88 -5.00
N THR A 177 13.82 -2.56 -5.70
CA THR A 177 14.09 -2.36 -7.14
C THR A 177 13.85 -3.62 -7.98
N GLY A 178 13.16 -4.63 -7.42
CA GLY A 178 12.81 -5.85 -8.14
C GLY A 178 13.92 -6.89 -8.23
N ASP A 179 15.02 -6.74 -7.49
CA ASP A 179 16.13 -7.71 -7.54
C ASP A 179 15.66 -9.14 -7.25
N GLY A 180 14.68 -9.32 -6.34
CA GLY A 180 14.14 -10.64 -6.00
C GLY A 180 13.39 -11.32 -7.14
N TYR A 181 12.77 -10.56 -8.03
CA TYR A 181 12.14 -11.11 -9.23
C TYR A 181 13.18 -11.65 -10.20
N ILE A 182 14.30 -10.94 -10.36
CA ILE A 182 15.43 -11.39 -11.19
C ILE A 182 16.01 -12.69 -10.62
N PHE A 183 16.16 -12.77 -9.29
CA PHE A 183 16.66 -13.98 -8.64
C PHE A 183 15.70 -15.16 -8.77
N ALA A 184 14.41 -14.93 -8.65
CA ALA A 184 13.39 -15.95 -8.78
C ALA A 184 13.29 -16.48 -10.23
N ASP A 185 13.27 -15.58 -11.22
CA ASP A 185 13.29 -15.92 -12.65
C ASP A 185 14.56 -16.72 -13.03
N GLN A 186 15.71 -16.32 -12.50
CA GLN A 186 17.01 -17.00 -12.70
C GLN A 186 16.98 -18.49 -12.32
N VAL A 187 16.14 -18.87 -11.36
CA VAL A 187 15.98 -20.25 -10.89
C VAL A 187 14.64 -20.87 -11.33
N GLY A 188 14.01 -20.29 -12.35
CA GLY A 188 12.86 -20.85 -13.05
C GLY A 188 11.50 -20.57 -12.42
N HIS A 189 11.38 -19.64 -11.44
CA HIS A 189 10.09 -19.21 -10.93
C HIS A 189 9.39 -18.26 -11.91
N THR A 190 8.08 -18.37 -11.97
CA THR A 190 7.22 -17.48 -12.74
C THR A 190 6.94 -16.21 -11.93
N ILE A 191 7.03 -15.07 -12.60
CA ILE A 191 6.69 -13.76 -12.01
C ILE A 191 5.38 -13.28 -12.62
N GLU A 192 4.34 -13.15 -11.80
CA GLU A 192 3.11 -12.47 -12.19
C GLU A 192 3.40 -10.98 -12.47
N GLU A 193 2.74 -10.43 -13.48
CA GLU A 193 2.96 -9.05 -13.91
C GLU A 193 2.87 -8.07 -12.74
N VAL A 194 3.97 -7.35 -12.51
CA VAL A 194 4.05 -6.41 -11.40
C VAL A 194 3.41 -5.07 -11.79
N ARG A 195 2.56 -4.54 -10.92
CA ARG A 195 1.86 -3.27 -11.11
C ARG A 195 1.70 -2.49 -9.82
N PRO A 196 1.56 -1.15 -9.90
CA PRO A 196 1.35 -0.33 -8.71
C PRO A 196 0.04 -0.69 -8.00
N SER A 197 0.11 -0.84 -6.68
CA SER A 197 -1.05 -0.98 -5.80
C SER A 197 -0.97 0.09 -4.71
N LEU A 198 -2.14 0.60 -4.26
CA LEU A 198 -2.23 1.73 -3.34
C LEU A 198 -1.46 2.96 -3.89
N THR A 199 -1.79 3.35 -5.11
CA THR A 199 -1.13 4.43 -5.86
C THR A 199 -2.09 5.58 -6.15
N PRO A 200 -1.62 6.84 -6.29
CA PRO A 200 -2.45 7.94 -6.75
C PRO A 200 -3.04 7.67 -8.15
N LEU A 201 -4.29 8.09 -8.36
CA LEU A 201 -4.97 7.98 -9.64
C LEU A 201 -4.91 9.30 -10.40
N ARG A 202 -4.67 9.26 -11.71
CA ARG A 202 -4.63 10.44 -12.57
C ARG A 202 -5.95 10.63 -13.30
N THR A 203 -6.38 11.89 -13.38
CA THR A 203 -7.63 12.25 -14.03
C THR A 203 -7.39 13.20 -15.20
N SER A 204 -8.18 13.02 -16.26
CA SER A 204 -8.27 13.97 -17.37
C SER A 204 -9.27 15.11 -17.12
N HIS A 205 -9.84 15.23 -15.91
CA HIS A 205 -10.82 16.26 -15.60
C HIS A 205 -10.30 17.66 -15.97
N PRO A 206 -11.04 18.47 -16.77
CA PRO A 206 -10.54 19.75 -17.32
C PRO A 206 -10.11 20.74 -16.26
N GLN A 207 -10.80 20.72 -15.11
CA GLN A 207 -10.60 21.66 -14.00
C GLN A 207 -9.63 21.14 -12.92
N ARG A 208 -8.89 20.03 -13.17
CA ARG A 208 -8.00 19.41 -12.18
C ARG A 208 -7.01 20.38 -11.53
N LYS A 209 -6.54 21.40 -12.26
CA LYS A 209 -5.61 22.42 -11.76
C LYS A 209 -6.14 23.25 -10.58
N TYR A 210 -7.46 23.34 -10.42
CA TYR A 210 -8.08 24.07 -9.29
C TYR A 210 -8.20 23.19 -8.03
N LEU A 211 -7.98 21.89 -8.16
CA LEU A 211 -8.16 20.91 -7.10
C LEU A 211 -6.90 20.69 -6.26
N ASP A 212 -5.75 21.17 -6.72
CA ASP A 212 -4.49 20.98 -6.00
C ASP A 212 -4.57 21.53 -4.57
N GLY A 213 -4.17 20.68 -3.61
CA GLY A 213 -4.30 20.96 -2.17
C GLY A 213 -5.72 20.79 -1.58
N LEU A 214 -6.71 20.39 -2.39
CA LEU A 214 -8.05 20.07 -1.89
C LEU A 214 -8.03 18.80 -1.07
N LEU A 215 -8.63 18.84 0.11
CA LEU A 215 -8.96 17.69 0.94
C LEU A 215 -10.48 17.67 1.19
N LEU A 216 -11.13 16.58 0.80
CA LEU A 216 -12.52 16.29 1.10
C LEU A 216 -12.59 15.16 2.13
N LYS A 217 -13.34 15.38 3.20
CA LYS A 217 -13.56 14.42 4.28
C LYS A 217 -14.99 13.94 4.29
N ASN A 218 -15.20 12.73 4.78
CA ASN A 218 -16.52 12.13 4.91
C ASN A 218 -17.29 12.12 3.58
N ILE A 219 -16.61 11.78 2.50
CA ILE A 219 -17.24 11.60 1.19
C ILE A 219 -17.50 10.10 0.95
N GLN A 220 -18.49 9.82 0.11
CA GLN A 220 -18.66 8.50 -0.48
C GLN A 220 -18.17 8.56 -1.93
N ALA A 221 -17.46 7.54 -2.35
CA ALA A 221 -17.00 7.44 -3.73
C ALA A 221 -17.27 6.06 -4.30
N GLN A 222 -17.63 6.03 -5.58
CA GLN A 222 -17.84 4.82 -6.37
C GLN A 222 -16.78 4.77 -7.48
N LEU A 223 -16.04 3.66 -7.54
CA LEU A 223 -15.24 3.33 -8.72
C LEU A 223 -16.15 2.61 -9.71
N ILE A 224 -16.24 3.15 -10.90
CA ILE A 224 -17.06 2.62 -11.97
C ILE A 224 -16.17 2.21 -13.15
N VAL A 225 -16.31 0.95 -13.58
CA VAL A 225 -15.59 0.36 -14.72
C VAL A 225 -16.62 -0.11 -15.74
N GLU A 226 -16.52 0.34 -17.00
CA GLU A 226 -17.46 0.01 -18.08
C GLU A 226 -18.95 0.19 -17.67
N ASP A 227 -19.22 1.26 -16.89
CA ASP A 227 -20.54 1.63 -16.36
C ASP A 227 -21.08 0.76 -15.20
N GLU A 228 -20.29 -0.20 -14.69
CA GLU A 228 -20.60 -0.98 -13.49
C GLU A 228 -19.87 -0.46 -12.26
N VAL A 229 -20.55 -0.38 -11.12
CA VAL A 229 -19.95 -0.04 -9.82
C VAL A 229 -19.17 -1.24 -9.32
N VAL A 230 -17.84 -1.18 -9.36
CA VAL A 230 -16.95 -2.26 -8.90
C VAL A 230 -16.53 -2.10 -7.45
N ARG A 231 -16.58 -0.87 -6.91
CA ARG A 231 -16.23 -0.60 -5.52
C ARG A 231 -16.89 0.67 -5.00
N GLU A 232 -17.27 0.62 -3.73
CA GLU A 232 -17.72 1.79 -2.96
C GLU A 232 -16.85 1.97 -1.73
N GLU A 233 -16.48 3.23 -1.44
CA GLU A 233 -15.65 3.58 -0.31
C GLU A 233 -16.12 4.87 0.37
N PHE A 234 -16.03 4.90 1.69
CA PHE A 234 -16.35 6.09 2.49
C PHE A 234 -15.14 6.47 3.33
N ASP A 235 -14.56 7.66 3.10
CA ASP A 235 -13.47 8.26 3.89
C ASP A 235 -13.11 9.65 3.33
N GLU A 236 -11.83 9.99 3.39
CA GLU A 236 -11.23 11.18 2.82
C GLU A 236 -10.60 10.92 1.45
N ILE A 237 -10.59 11.95 0.62
CA ILE A 237 -9.90 12.02 -0.65
C ILE A 237 -9.15 13.35 -0.75
N SER A 238 -7.96 13.34 -1.32
CA SER A 238 -7.15 14.54 -1.52
C SER A 238 -6.64 14.63 -2.95
N PHE A 239 -6.26 15.82 -3.37
CA PHE A 239 -5.79 16.12 -4.71
C PHE A 239 -4.43 16.80 -4.64
N SER A 240 -3.49 16.37 -5.47
CA SER A 240 -2.16 16.94 -5.58
C SER A 240 -1.69 16.93 -7.04
N ASP A 241 -0.47 17.40 -7.28
CA ASP A 241 0.22 17.30 -8.57
C ASP A 241 0.42 15.84 -9.03
N ARG A 242 0.44 14.87 -8.10
CA ARG A 242 0.54 13.43 -8.40
C ARG A 242 -0.78 12.84 -8.87
N GLY A 243 -1.90 13.46 -8.52
CA GLY A 243 -3.24 13.00 -8.87
C GLY A 243 -4.20 12.99 -7.68
N ILE A 244 -5.13 12.05 -7.71
CA ILE A 244 -6.13 11.82 -6.68
C ILE A 244 -5.53 10.84 -5.66
N GLU A 245 -5.43 11.27 -4.41
CA GLU A 245 -4.82 10.58 -3.29
C GLU A 245 -5.80 10.43 -2.11
N GLY A 246 -5.30 9.98 -0.96
CA GLY A 246 -6.10 9.80 0.25
C GLY A 246 -6.62 8.38 0.40
N ALA A 247 -7.32 8.12 1.50
CA ALA A 247 -7.71 6.77 1.89
C ALA A 247 -8.61 6.10 0.84
N VAL A 248 -9.58 6.84 0.30
CA VAL A 248 -10.49 6.35 -0.75
C VAL A 248 -9.71 5.98 -2.01
N ALA A 249 -8.93 6.93 -2.54
CA ALA A 249 -8.19 6.73 -3.79
C ALA A 249 -7.24 5.52 -3.70
N LEU A 250 -6.51 5.38 -2.59
CA LEU A 250 -5.62 4.25 -2.38
C LEU A 250 -6.37 2.90 -2.36
N ARG A 251 -7.56 2.83 -1.72
CA ARG A 251 -8.33 1.59 -1.65
C ARG A 251 -8.93 1.17 -3.00
N VAL A 252 -9.33 2.13 -3.83
CA VAL A 252 -9.90 1.83 -5.15
C VAL A 252 -8.83 1.69 -6.24
N SER A 253 -7.58 2.13 -5.98
CA SER A 253 -6.54 2.22 -7.00
C SER A 253 -6.18 0.88 -7.61
N ARG A 254 -6.21 -0.21 -6.82
CA ARG A 254 -5.87 -1.55 -7.31
C ARG A 254 -6.83 -1.99 -8.43
N ASP A 255 -8.14 -1.83 -8.19
CA ASP A 255 -9.17 -2.17 -9.17
C ASP A 255 -9.12 -1.22 -10.39
N ALA A 256 -8.81 0.07 -10.15
CA ALA A 256 -8.66 1.04 -11.23
C ALA A 256 -7.44 0.74 -12.12
N VAL A 257 -6.29 0.36 -11.52
CA VAL A 257 -5.07 0.00 -12.26
C VAL A 257 -5.31 -1.24 -13.12
N ASP A 258 -5.91 -2.29 -12.56
CA ASP A 258 -6.24 -3.51 -13.31
C ASP A 258 -7.17 -3.20 -14.49
N ALA A 259 -8.20 -2.40 -14.27
CA ALA A 259 -9.12 -2.01 -15.33
C ALA A 259 -8.45 -1.17 -16.44
N LEU A 260 -7.52 -0.27 -16.07
CA LEU A 260 -6.77 0.55 -17.03
C LEU A 260 -5.76 -0.29 -17.84
N ILE A 261 -5.14 -1.30 -17.24
CA ILE A 261 -4.27 -2.26 -17.95
C ILE A 261 -5.09 -3.04 -18.98
N ASP A 262 -6.32 -3.43 -18.61
CA ASP A 262 -7.28 -4.08 -19.51
C ASP A 262 -7.91 -3.10 -20.53
N GLU A 263 -7.44 -1.86 -20.65
CA GLU A 263 -7.94 -0.79 -21.54
C GLU A 263 -9.42 -0.44 -21.32
N LYS A 264 -9.99 -0.71 -20.15
CA LYS A 264 -11.37 -0.40 -19.78
C LYS A 264 -11.54 1.08 -19.40
N ARG A 265 -12.76 1.59 -19.60
CA ARG A 265 -13.11 2.95 -19.16
C ARG A 265 -13.33 2.98 -17.65
N VAL A 266 -12.63 3.90 -16.99
CA VAL A 266 -12.65 4.03 -15.52
C VAL A 266 -13.09 5.44 -15.14
N LYS A 267 -14.01 5.56 -14.19
CA LYS A 267 -14.40 6.83 -13.58
C LYS A 267 -14.57 6.68 -12.07
N LEU A 268 -14.22 7.72 -11.35
CA LEU A 268 -14.47 7.86 -9.92
C LEU A 268 -15.59 8.89 -9.75
N VAL A 269 -16.69 8.49 -9.12
CA VAL A 269 -17.84 9.35 -8.84
C VAL A 269 -17.87 9.63 -7.34
N ILE A 270 -17.92 10.93 -6.98
CA ILE A 270 -17.81 11.36 -5.59
C ILE A 270 -19.12 12.02 -5.15
N ASP A 271 -19.77 11.44 -4.15
CA ASP A 271 -20.83 12.09 -3.37
C ASP A 271 -20.17 12.90 -2.24
N MET A 272 -20.27 14.23 -2.35
CA MET A 272 -19.70 15.17 -1.37
C MET A 272 -20.61 15.40 -0.16
N LYS A 273 -21.84 14.90 -0.20
CA LYS A 273 -22.87 15.09 0.84
C LYS A 273 -23.61 13.78 1.16
N PRO A 274 -22.87 12.68 1.47
CA PRO A 274 -23.49 11.35 1.60
C PRO A 274 -24.51 11.25 2.75
N ALA A 275 -24.43 12.12 3.74
CA ALA A 275 -25.39 12.17 4.84
C ALA A 275 -26.75 12.82 4.47
N LEU A 276 -26.88 13.43 3.27
CA LEU A 276 -28.08 14.12 2.83
C LEU A 276 -28.67 13.40 1.62
N THR A 277 -30.00 13.24 1.58
CA THR A 277 -30.70 12.85 0.36
C THR A 277 -30.70 14.02 -0.63
N GLU A 278 -31.07 13.78 -1.89
CA GLU A 278 -31.16 14.84 -2.90
C GLU A 278 -32.20 15.89 -2.48
N GLU A 279 -33.35 15.46 -1.96
CA GLU A 279 -34.44 16.34 -1.51
C GLU A 279 -33.98 17.25 -0.35
N VAL A 280 -33.34 16.67 0.67
CA VAL A 280 -32.85 17.43 1.84
C VAL A 280 -31.73 18.41 1.42
N LEU A 281 -30.88 18.00 0.47
CA LEU A 281 -29.83 18.88 -0.06
C LEU A 281 -30.45 20.02 -0.87
N GLN A 282 -31.46 19.75 -1.66
CA GLN A 282 -32.20 20.76 -2.42
C GLN A 282 -32.87 21.79 -1.50
N GLU A 283 -33.60 21.32 -0.48
CA GLU A 283 -34.20 22.20 0.53
C GLU A 283 -33.16 23.07 1.25
N ARG A 284 -31.99 22.50 1.54
CA ARG A 284 -30.89 23.27 2.11
C ARG A 284 -30.40 24.36 1.17
N ILE A 285 -30.23 24.06 -0.12
CA ILE A 285 -29.81 25.05 -1.12
C ILE A 285 -30.81 26.18 -1.23
N HIS A 286 -32.12 25.88 -1.24
CA HIS A 286 -33.17 26.91 -1.26
C HIS A 286 -33.07 27.83 -0.04
N ARG A 287 -32.93 27.30 1.18
CA ARG A 287 -32.76 28.10 2.40
C ARG A 287 -31.52 29.00 2.32
N GLU A 288 -30.39 28.49 1.83
CA GLU A 288 -29.19 29.31 1.67
C GLU A 288 -29.39 30.46 0.68
N ILE A 289 -30.19 30.24 -0.38
CA ILE A 289 -30.55 31.27 -1.36
C ILE A 289 -31.49 32.33 -0.74
N GLU A 290 -32.48 31.92 0.04
CA GLU A 290 -33.41 32.83 0.72
C GLU A 290 -32.71 33.75 1.71
N GLU A 291 -31.61 33.31 2.32
CA GLU A 291 -30.78 34.11 3.23
C GLU A 291 -29.81 35.07 2.51
N MET A 292 -29.64 34.94 1.19
CA MET A 292 -28.72 35.75 0.40
C MET A 292 -29.36 37.00 -0.16
N GLN A 293 -28.54 38.06 -0.39
CA GLN A 293 -29.01 39.24 -1.11
C GLN A 293 -29.15 38.94 -2.61
N PRO A 294 -30.18 39.51 -3.28
CA PRO A 294 -30.44 39.19 -4.70
C PRO A 294 -29.31 39.51 -5.68
N ASP A 295 -28.38 40.37 -5.30
CA ASP A 295 -27.23 40.83 -6.08
C ASP A 295 -25.91 40.12 -5.67
N GLU A 296 -25.95 39.18 -4.72
CA GLU A 296 -24.82 38.33 -4.43
C GLU A 296 -24.57 37.33 -5.60
N PHE A 297 -23.33 36.89 -5.70
CA PHE A 297 -22.92 36.00 -6.82
C PHE A 297 -23.19 34.52 -6.50
N PHE A 298 -23.45 33.75 -7.52
CA PHE A 298 -23.56 32.28 -7.44
C PHE A 298 -22.34 31.63 -6.78
N SER A 299 -21.15 32.19 -6.98
CA SER A 299 -19.94 31.72 -6.28
C SER A 299 -20.03 31.80 -4.76
N GLU A 300 -20.81 32.75 -4.20
CA GLU A 300 -20.97 32.85 -2.74
C GLU A 300 -21.87 31.72 -2.20
N LEU A 301 -22.92 31.34 -2.94
CA LEU A 301 -23.71 30.16 -2.63
C LEU A 301 -22.81 28.89 -2.64
N LEU A 302 -21.98 28.70 -3.67
CA LEU A 302 -21.09 27.57 -3.75
C LEU A 302 -20.12 27.51 -2.56
N ARG A 303 -19.59 28.64 -2.10
CA ARG A 303 -18.71 28.72 -0.91
C ARG A 303 -19.35 28.27 0.39
N LYS A 304 -20.68 28.42 0.51
CA LYS A 304 -21.43 27.91 1.66
C LYS A 304 -21.58 26.38 1.61
N LEU A 305 -21.53 25.78 0.41
CA LEU A 305 -21.79 24.36 0.19
C LEU A 305 -20.51 23.51 0.10
N VAL A 306 -19.42 24.05 -0.47
CA VAL A 306 -18.19 23.31 -0.77
C VAL A 306 -16.93 24.13 -0.50
N PRO A 307 -15.75 23.49 -0.33
CA PRO A 307 -14.48 24.18 -0.26
C PRO A 307 -14.20 25.05 -1.50
N LYS A 308 -13.49 26.17 -1.30
CA LYS A 308 -13.19 27.15 -2.35
C LYS A 308 -12.63 26.57 -3.66
N HIS A 309 -11.85 25.50 -3.56
CA HIS A 309 -11.23 24.83 -4.72
C HIS A 309 -12.26 24.20 -5.67
N LEU A 310 -13.45 23.87 -5.19
CA LEU A 310 -14.53 23.29 -5.99
C LEU A 310 -15.47 24.30 -6.61
N VAL A 311 -15.40 25.57 -6.21
CA VAL A 311 -16.31 26.62 -6.72
C VAL A 311 -16.22 26.74 -8.24
N MET A 312 -15.01 26.89 -8.79
CA MET A 312 -14.82 27.01 -10.24
C MET A 312 -15.12 25.70 -11.00
N PRO A 313 -14.63 24.53 -10.53
CA PRO A 313 -14.99 23.25 -11.13
C PRO A 313 -16.53 23.03 -11.21
N ILE A 314 -17.25 23.27 -10.13
CA ILE A 314 -18.72 23.09 -10.11
C ILE A 314 -19.41 24.11 -11.04
N ALA A 315 -19.04 25.39 -10.97
CA ALA A 315 -19.60 26.40 -11.86
C ALA A 315 -19.38 26.04 -13.35
N HIS A 316 -18.22 25.49 -13.69
CA HIS A 316 -17.91 25.01 -15.04
C HIS A 316 -18.78 23.80 -15.43
N GLU A 317 -18.90 22.79 -14.55
CA GLU A 317 -19.76 21.62 -14.80
C GLU A 317 -21.25 22.00 -14.96
N MET A 318 -21.67 23.07 -14.29
CA MET A 318 -23.02 23.61 -14.42
C MET A 318 -23.23 24.45 -15.69
N ASP A 319 -22.14 24.82 -16.38
CA ASP A 319 -22.18 25.84 -17.43
C ASP A 319 -22.81 27.16 -16.95
N VAL A 320 -22.53 27.54 -15.69
CA VAL A 320 -23.01 28.74 -15.05
C VAL A 320 -21.82 29.62 -14.69
N HIS A 321 -21.85 30.88 -15.14
CA HIS A 321 -20.77 31.81 -14.78
C HIS A 321 -20.79 32.09 -13.26
N SER A 322 -19.65 31.92 -12.60
CA SER A 322 -19.53 32.06 -11.13
C SER A 322 -19.95 33.41 -10.58
N LYS A 323 -19.96 34.48 -11.41
CA LYS A 323 -20.43 35.83 -11.11
C LYS A 323 -21.86 36.10 -11.56
N ASN A 324 -22.65 35.09 -11.92
CA ASN A 324 -24.08 35.28 -12.10
C ASN A 324 -24.71 35.64 -10.76
N TYR A 325 -25.67 36.58 -10.79
CA TYR A 325 -26.42 36.98 -9.58
C TYR A 325 -27.33 35.83 -9.14
N ILE A 326 -27.43 35.64 -7.84
CA ILE A 326 -28.22 34.55 -7.24
C ILE A 326 -29.71 34.61 -7.66
N ARG A 327 -30.30 35.81 -7.84
CA ARG A 327 -31.69 36.02 -8.32
C ARG A 327 -31.96 35.45 -9.71
N LYS A 328 -30.93 35.08 -10.48
CA LYS A 328 -31.05 34.49 -11.82
C LYS A 328 -30.93 32.99 -11.81
N VAL A 329 -30.60 32.38 -10.68
CA VAL A 329 -30.46 30.94 -10.56
C VAL A 329 -31.86 30.32 -10.56
N THR A 330 -32.05 29.36 -11.46
CA THR A 330 -33.32 28.69 -11.67
C THR A 330 -33.40 27.37 -10.89
N ASP A 331 -34.61 26.86 -10.64
CA ASP A 331 -34.80 25.54 -10.01
C ASP A 331 -34.15 24.41 -10.82
N ALA A 332 -34.10 24.54 -12.14
CA ALA A 332 -33.39 23.57 -13.00
C ALA A 332 -31.88 23.56 -12.73
N GLU A 333 -31.27 24.72 -12.51
CA GLU A 333 -29.86 24.84 -12.12
C GLU A 333 -29.63 24.33 -10.70
N ILE A 334 -30.56 24.57 -9.76
CA ILE A 334 -30.48 23.98 -8.41
C ILE A 334 -30.51 22.45 -8.46
N ASN A 335 -31.44 21.88 -9.22
CA ASN A 335 -31.51 20.43 -9.41
C ASN A 335 -30.22 19.87 -10.02
N ARG A 336 -29.62 20.58 -10.99
CA ARG A 336 -28.32 20.21 -11.57
C ARG A 336 -27.19 20.29 -10.54
N LEU A 337 -27.18 21.36 -9.69
CA LEU A 337 -26.22 21.49 -8.61
C LEU A 337 -26.30 20.32 -7.61
N VAL A 338 -27.53 19.92 -7.22
CA VAL A 338 -27.75 18.77 -6.34
C VAL A 338 -27.13 17.50 -6.95
N LYS A 339 -27.40 17.21 -8.22
CA LYS A 339 -26.82 16.04 -8.92
C LYS A 339 -25.30 16.07 -8.96
N ILE A 340 -24.70 17.24 -9.22
CA ILE A 340 -23.23 17.41 -9.22
C ILE A 340 -22.66 17.19 -7.82
N LEU A 341 -23.29 17.70 -6.77
CA LEU A 341 -22.84 17.52 -5.39
C LEU A 341 -22.97 16.06 -4.91
N LYS A 342 -23.94 15.32 -5.44
CA LYS A 342 -24.19 13.91 -5.16
C LYS A 342 -23.39 12.95 -6.06
N GLY A 343 -22.84 13.44 -7.17
CA GLY A 343 -22.15 12.60 -8.13
C GLY A 343 -21.15 13.35 -9.00
N PHE A 344 -20.11 13.93 -8.39
CA PHE A 344 -19.06 14.63 -9.13
C PHE A 344 -18.13 13.60 -9.80
N VAL A 345 -18.02 13.67 -11.12
CA VAL A 345 -17.34 12.65 -11.93
C VAL A 345 -15.90 13.01 -12.25
N PHE A 346 -14.99 12.11 -11.97
CA PHE A 346 -13.59 12.17 -12.39
C PHE A 346 -13.26 11.02 -13.35
N PRO A 347 -13.10 11.29 -14.67
CA PRO A 347 -12.54 10.29 -15.58
C PRO A 347 -11.12 9.92 -15.12
N ILE A 348 -10.87 8.63 -14.90
CA ILE A 348 -9.54 8.14 -14.54
C ILE A 348 -8.90 7.58 -15.79
N THR A 349 -7.74 8.15 -16.16
CA THR A 349 -7.08 7.84 -17.44
C THR A 349 -5.69 7.27 -17.27
N ASP A 350 -5.14 7.32 -16.06
CA ASP A 350 -3.79 6.84 -15.75
C ASP A 350 -3.62 6.71 -14.23
N TYR A 351 -2.48 6.23 -13.79
CA TYR A 351 -2.09 6.10 -12.39
C TYR A 351 -0.64 6.55 -12.18
N ALA A 352 -0.27 6.82 -10.94
CA ALA A 352 1.10 7.22 -10.62
C ALA A 352 2.03 6.00 -10.65
N PRO A 353 3.29 6.17 -11.08
CA PRO A 353 4.25 5.08 -11.19
C PRO A 353 4.72 4.57 -9.82
N PHE A 354 5.56 3.51 -9.82
CA PHE A 354 6.03 2.81 -8.60
C PHE A 354 6.72 3.71 -7.58
N GLU A 355 7.27 4.85 -7.97
CA GLU A 355 7.87 5.84 -7.08
C GLU A 355 6.87 6.40 -6.05
N TYR A 356 5.58 6.37 -6.39
CA TYR A 356 4.49 6.88 -5.54
C TYR A 356 3.55 5.78 -5.03
N ALA A 357 3.71 4.56 -5.53
CA ALA A 357 2.92 3.42 -5.07
C ALA A 357 3.39 2.95 -3.69
N VAL A 358 2.45 2.70 -2.80
CA VAL A 358 2.76 2.20 -1.44
C VAL A 358 3.18 0.73 -1.48
N VAL A 359 2.59 -0.05 -2.40
CA VAL A 359 2.73 -1.51 -2.52
C VAL A 359 2.84 -1.90 -3.98
N THR A 360 3.53 -2.99 -4.25
CA THR A 360 3.57 -3.70 -5.52
C THR A 360 2.56 -4.85 -5.48
N ALA A 361 1.70 -4.97 -6.48
CA ALA A 361 0.91 -6.17 -6.76
C ALA A 361 1.59 -6.97 -7.87
N GLY A 362 1.36 -8.28 -7.92
CA GLY A 362 2.16 -9.21 -8.72
C GLY A 362 3.42 -9.65 -7.97
N GLY A 363 4.24 -10.47 -8.59
CA GLY A 363 5.46 -11.02 -8.00
C GLY A 363 5.60 -12.52 -8.21
N VAL A 364 6.39 -13.16 -7.37
CA VAL A 364 6.62 -14.63 -7.44
C VAL A 364 5.31 -15.37 -7.20
N ARG A 365 4.93 -16.24 -8.13
CA ARG A 365 3.70 -17.01 -8.04
C ARG A 365 3.64 -17.85 -6.77
N CYS A 366 2.57 -17.70 -6.02
CA CYS A 366 2.38 -18.37 -4.74
C CYS A 366 2.15 -19.88 -4.88
N ASP A 367 1.63 -20.38 -6.01
CA ASP A 367 1.46 -21.81 -6.29
C ASP A 367 2.79 -22.56 -6.57
N GLU A 368 3.88 -21.82 -6.77
CA GLU A 368 5.24 -22.36 -6.89
C GLU A 368 6.02 -22.33 -5.55
N VAL A 369 5.37 -21.93 -4.47
CA VAL A 369 5.92 -21.81 -3.11
C VAL A 369 5.09 -22.62 -2.13
N ASN A 370 5.73 -23.41 -1.28
CA ASN A 370 5.06 -24.17 -0.26
C ASN A 370 4.48 -23.26 0.83
N LYS A 371 3.17 -23.15 0.91
CA LYS A 371 2.47 -22.25 1.86
C LYS A 371 2.70 -22.56 3.33
N TYR A 372 3.16 -23.76 3.67
CA TYR A 372 3.42 -24.18 5.05
C TYR A 372 4.85 -23.90 5.53
N THR A 373 5.77 -23.65 4.58
CA THR A 373 7.20 -23.44 4.88
C THR A 373 7.78 -22.19 4.26
N MET A 374 7.12 -21.61 3.24
CA MET A 374 7.63 -20.57 2.35
C MET A 374 8.81 -21.03 1.47
N GLU A 375 9.10 -22.36 1.41
CA GLU A 375 10.15 -22.92 0.55
C GLU A 375 9.68 -23.01 -0.91
N SER A 376 10.58 -22.76 -1.83
CA SER A 376 10.39 -22.99 -3.26
C SER A 376 10.02 -24.46 -3.52
N LEU A 377 9.03 -24.69 -4.39
CA LEU A 377 8.72 -26.03 -4.91
C LEU A 377 9.68 -26.46 -6.05
N LYS A 378 10.53 -25.55 -6.53
CA LYS A 378 11.46 -25.77 -7.65
C LYS A 378 12.91 -25.96 -7.18
N VAL A 379 13.31 -25.21 -6.15
CA VAL A 379 14.70 -25.19 -5.67
C VAL A 379 14.74 -25.41 -4.17
N LYS A 380 15.31 -26.51 -3.73
CA LYS A 380 15.44 -26.86 -2.32
C LYS A 380 16.35 -25.90 -1.57
N GLY A 381 15.93 -25.46 -0.39
CA GLY A 381 16.67 -24.52 0.45
C GLY A 381 16.49 -23.06 0.02
N LEU A 382 15.66 -22.77 -0.99
CA LEU A 382 15.27 -21.41 -1.36
C LEU A 382 13.92 -21.07 -0.76
N TYR A 383 13.81 -19.91 -0.12
CA TYR A 383 12.58 -19.43 0.52
C TYR A 383 12.23 -18.01 0.04
N PHE A 384 10.95 -17.68 0.10
CA PHE A 384 10.45 -16.33 -0.25
C PHE A 384 9.66 -15.73 0.91
N ALA A 385 9.78 -14.41 1.15
CA ALA A 385 9.03 -13.74 2.19
C ALA A 385 8.72 -12.28 1.86
N GLY A 386 7.52 -11.84 2.20
CA GLY A 386 7.07 -10.45 2.03
C GLY A 386 6.62 -10.14 0.61
N GLU A 387 6.73 -8.87 0.24
CA GLU A 387 6.19 -8.26 -0.99
C GLU A 387 6.85 -8.76 -2.29
N VAL A 388 7.87 -9.61 -2.22
CA VAL A 388 8.41 -10.34 -3.39
C VAL A 388 7.46 -11.42 -3.90
N LEU A 389 6.58 -11.93 -3.04
CA LEU A 389 5.51 -12.85 -3.39
C LEU A 389 4.35 -12.09 -4.06
N ASP A 390 3.60 -12.75 -4.92
CA ASP A 390 2.32 -12.23 -5.44
C ASP A 390 1.26 -12.20 -4.32
N LEU A 391 1.48 -11.28 -3.37
CA LEU A 391 0.64 -11.03 -2.20
C LEU A 391 0.53 -9.53 -1.96
N ASP A 392 -0.67 -8.99 -2.10
CA ASP A 392 -0.96 -7.62 -1.75
C ASP A 392 -2.27 -7.49 -0.97
N ALA A 393 -2.40 -6.39 -0.25
CA ALA A 393 -3.54 -6.13 0.61
C ALA A 393 -3.94 -4.65 0.60
N ASN A 394 -5.14 -4.36 1.07
CA ASN A 394 -5.62 -3.01 1.32
C ASN A 394 -4.67 -2.23 2.24
N THR A 395 -4.79 -0.88 2.21
CA THR A 395 -4.12 -0.03 3.21
C THR A 395 -4.70 -0.28 4.61
N GLY A 396 -3.87 -0.16 5.65
CA GLY A 396 -4.34 -0.33 7.02
C GLY A 396 -3.48 -1.22 7.92
N GLY A 397 -2.21 -1.50 7.54
CA GLY A 397 -1.28 -2.35 8.27
C GLY A 397 -1.20 -3.81 7.78
N TYR A 398 -2.03 -4.17 6.80
CA TYR A 398 -2.11 -5.53 6.28
C TYR A 398 -0.84 -5.97 5.55
N ASN A 399 -0.24 -5.11 4.73
CA ASN A 399 0.97 -5.43 3.95
C ASN A 399 2.21 -5.65 4.85
N LEU A 400 2.34 -4.90 5.95
CA LEU A 400 3.38 -5.15 6.94
C LEU A 400 3.12 -6.47 7.68
N GLN A 401 1.87 -6.80 7.99
CA GLN A 401 1.54 -8.10 8.56
C GLN A 401 1.88 -9.25 7.61
N ILE A 402 1.62 -9.12 6.30
CA ILE A 402 2.06 -10.10 5.29
C ILE A 402 3.58 -10.31 5.40
N ALA A 403 4.33 -9.21 5.43
CA ALA A 403 5.78 -9.28 5.54
C ALA A 403 6.24 -9.97 6.84
N PHE A 404 5.63 -9.66 7.99
CA PHE A 404 5.99 -10.27 9.27
C PHE A 404 5.59 -11.75 9.33
N SER A 405 4.40 -12.10 8.89
CA SER A 405 3.91 -13.49 8.92
C SER A 405 4.72 -14.41 8.01
N THR A 406 4.92 -14.01 6.76
CA THR A 406 5.69 -14.80 5.80
C THR A 406 7.17 -14.85 6.18
N GLY A 407 7.74 -13.73 6.66
CA GLY A 407 9.11 -13.68 7.18
C GLY A 407 9.31 -14.60 8.39
N ARG A 408 8.35 -14.59 9.33
CA ARG A 408 8.36 -15.49 10.47
C ARG A 408 8.33 -16.97 10.05
N LEU A 409 7.45 -17.30 9.09
CA LEU A 409 7.31 -18.67 8.62
C LEU A 409 8.55 -19.15 7.85
N ALA A 410 9.07 -18.34 6.91
CA ALA A 410 10.30 -18.65 6.16
C ALA A 410 11.51 -18.86 7.09
N GLY A 411 11.64 -18.00 8.13
CA GLY A 411 12.73 -18.10 9.10
C GLY A 411 12.67 -19.32 10.01
N GLN A 412 11.55 -20.04 10.07
CA GLN A 412 11.47 -21.32 10.81
C GLN A 412 12.23 -22.44 10.11
N LEU A 413 12.46 -22.36 8.79
CA LEU A 413 13.14 -23.36 7.98
C LEU A 413 12.58 -24.76 8.24
N LYS A 414 11.25 -24.88 8.33
CA LYS A 414 10.54 -26.17 8.47
C LYS A 414 10.89 -27.06 7.27
N LYS A 415 11.15 -28.33 7.54
CA LYS A 415 11.39 -29.37 6.52
C LYS A 415 10.08 -30.05 6.15
#